data_169f5bb1cfdbce08b023eefa536f65cd
#
_entry.id   169f5bb1cfdbce08b023eefa536f65cd
#
_cell.length_a   1.000
_cell.length_b   1.000
_cell.length_c   1.000
_cell.angle_alpha   90.00
_cell.angle_beta   90.00
_cell.angle_gamma   90.00
#
_symmetry.space_group_name_H-M   'P 1'
#
loop_
_entity.id
_entity.type
_entity.pdbx_description
1 polymer ?
#
loop_
_entity_poly.entity_id
_entity_poly.type
_entity_poly.pdbx_seq_one_letter_code
_entity_poly.pdbx_strand_id
1 'polypeptide(L)'
;MEITQYKEFVRSFCFESNIDRTKDRKNKTQEYFTKTELVQEVLDKMELSKTDLFTDKKKRLLDNACGDGQFLTEIVIRKMERSNCTLEKALSTTYGVELMEDNVKLCKERLAGPNPTQEILDILDKNIVCHD
;
A
#
# COMPACT_ATOMS: atom_id res chain seq x y z
N MET A 1 -12.13 -12.43 1.87
CA MET A 1 -10.81 -12.95 1.46
C MET A 1 -9.95 -13.22 2.67
N GLU A 2 -9.31 -14.36 2.71
CA GLU A 2 -8.40 -14.67 3.79
C GLU A 2 -7.13 -13.85 3.68
N ILE A 3 -6.61 -13.44 4.83
CA ILE A 3 -5.42 -12.61 4.87
C ILE A 3 -4.20 -13.29 4.25
N THR A 4 -4.07 -14.61 4.38
CA THR A 4 -2.95 -15.34 3.79
C THR A 4 -2.93 -15.20 2.27
N GLN A 5 -4.10 -15.33 1.63
CA GLN A 5 -4.23 -15.15 0.18
C GLN A 5 -3.88 -13.72 -0.23
N TYR A 6 -4.33 -12.76 0.53
CA TYR A 6 -4.05 -11.36 0.26
C TYR A 6 -2.53 -11.08 0.35
N LYS A 7 -1.89 -11.57 1.41
CA LYS A 7 -0.44 -11.40 1.60
C LYS A 7 0.35 -12.01 0.44
N GLU A 8 -0.01 -13.21 0.04
CA GLU A 8 0.65 -13.88 -1.09
C GLU A 8 0.51 -13.07 -2.37
N PHE A 9 -0.70 -12.58 -2.62
CA PHE A 9 -0.97 -11.78 -3.81
C PHE A 9 -0.15 -10.50 -3.83
N VAL A 10 -0.24 -9.67 -2.78
CA VAL A 10 0.44 -8.37 -2.78
C VAL A 10 1.96 -8.51 -2.77
N ARG A 11 2.47 -9.56 -2.14
CA ARG A 11 3.91 -9.80 -2.08
C ARG A 11 4.47 -10.50 -3.31
N SER A 12 3.61 -10.99 -4.21
CA SER A 12 4.04 -11.55 -5.48
C SER A 12 4.43 -10.47 -6.50
N PHE A 13 4.00 -9.23 -6.28
CA PHE A 13 4.38 -8.13 -7.17
C PHE A 13 5.87 -7.84 -7.04
N CYS A 14 6.52 -7.67 -8.19
CA CYS A 14 7.94 -7.34 -8.24
C CYS A 14 8.08 -5.85 -8.50
N PHE A 15 8.54 -5.13 -7.50
CA PHE A 15 8.72 -3.68 -7.62
C PHE A 15 9.86 -3.33 -8.57
N GLU A 16 10.78 -4.27 -8.76
CA GLU A 16 11.95 -4.06 -9.61
C GLU A 16 11.74 -4.55 -11.04
N SER A 17 10.55 -5.04 -11.36
CA SER A 17 10.27 -5.66 -12.65
C SER A 17 10.27 -4.67 -13.82
N ASN A 18 10.15 -3.38 -13.55
CA ASN A 18 10.14 -2.33 -14.56
C ASN A 18 11.50 -1.62 -14.62
N ILE A 19 12.52 -2.37 -14.97
CA ILE A 19 13.90 -1.91 -14.92
C ILE A 19 14.13 -0.64 -15.73
N ASP A 20 13.65 -0.61 -16.99
CA ASP A 20 13.86 0.54 -17.87
C ASP A 20 13.18 1.78 -17.30
N ARG A 21 11.92 1.63 -16.87
CA ARG A 21 11.17 2.70 -16.26
C ARG A 21 11.87 3.20 -14.99
N THR A 22 12.29 2.28 -14.14
CA THR A 22 12.93 2.60 -12.87
C THR A 22 14.24 3.35 -13.07
N LYS A 23 15.06 2.90 -14.01
CA LYS A 23 16.38 3.49 -14.26
C LYS A 23 16.26 4.92 -14.76
N ASP A 24 15.45 5.14 -15.79
CA ASP A 24 15.28 6.48 -16.37
C ASP A 24 14.63 7.45 -15.40
N ARG A 25 13.62 6.99 -14.69
CA ARG A 25 12.89 7.82 -13.73
C ARG A 25 13.72 8.18 -12.52
N LYS A 26 14.57 7.27 -12.03
CA LYS A 26 15.49 7.57 -10.93
C LYS A 26 16.34 8.78 -11.24
N ASN A 27 16.80 8.87 -12.47
CA ASN A 27 17.65 9.99 -12.91
C ASN A 27 16.87 11.28 -13.05
N LYS A 28 15.60 11.22 -13.48
CA LYS A 28 14.77 12.40 -13.74
C LYS A 28 13.98 12.86 -12.53
N THR A 29 13.38 11.93 -11.78
CA THR A 29 12.44 12.22 -10.71
C THR A 29 12.95 11.82 -9.35
N GLN A 30 14.10 11.17 -9.27
CA GLN A 30 14.65 10.61 -8.04
C GLN A 30 13.68 9.63 -7.39
N GLU A 31 13.02 8.83 -8.21
CA GLU A 31 12.08 7.81 -7.75
C GLU A 31 12.84 6.58 -7.25
N TYR A 32 12.56 6.17 -6.01
CA TYR A 32 13.19 5.02 -5.37
C TYR A 32 12.14 4.10 -4.79
N PHE A 33 12.37 2.78 -4.94
CA PHE A 33 11.47 1.77 -4.40
C PHE A 33 12.09 1.12 -3.17
N THR A 34 11.33 1.09 -2.08
CA THR A 34 11.78 0.57 -0.79
C THR A 34 11.53 -0.94 -0.71
N LYS A 35 12.53 -1.70 -0.23
CA LYS A 35 12.38 -3.15 -0.06
C LYS A 35 11.38 -3.47 1.05
N THR A 36 10.67 -4.59 0.89
CA THR A 36 9.64 -5.02 1.83
C THR A 36 10.18 -5.16 3.25
N GLU A 37 11.38 -5.72 3.41
CA GLU A 37 11.99 -5.90 4.72
C GLU A 37 12.23 -4.57 5.43
N LEU A 38 12.65 -3.56 4.68
CA LEU A 38 12.84 -2.22 5.25
C LEU A 38 11.51 -1.58 5.62
N VAL A 39 10.49 -1.77 4.78
CA VAL A 39 9.13 -1.28 5.10
C VAL A 39 8.66 -1.89 6.41
N GLN A 40 8.81 -3.20 6.57
CA GLN A 40 8.40 -3.89 7.79
C GLN A 40 9.15 -3.38 9.01
N GLU A 41 10.45 -3.13 8.88
CA GLU A 41 11.25 -2.57 9.97
C GLU A 41 10.77 -1.18 10.39
N VAL A 42 10.49 -0.32 9.42
CA VAL A 42 9.96 1.03 9.69
C VAL A 42 8.62 0.93 10.41
N LEU A 43 7.71 0.08 9.92
CA LEU A 43 6.40 -0.08 10.54
C LEU A 43 6.51 -0.67 11.96
N ASP A 44 7.45 -1.58 12.20
CA ASP A 44 7.71 -2.11 13.54
C ASP A 44 8.07 -0.97 14.51
N LYS A 45 8.92 -0.06 14.08
CA LYS A 45 9.32 1.08 14.90
C LYS A 45 8.16 2.03 15.15
N MET A 46 7.31 2.23 14.14
CA MET A 46 6.11 3.06 14.29
C MET A 46 5.14 2.47 15.32
N GLU A 47 4.95 1.15 15.31
CA GLU A 47 4.09 0.47 16.28
C GLU A 47 4.62 0.59 17.72
N LEU A 48 5.94 0.61 17.90
CA LEU A 48 6.53 0.82 19.21
C LEU A 48 6.22 2.20 19.77
N SER A 49 6.20 3.21 18.90
CA SER A 49 5.90 4.59 19.29
C SER A 49 4.42 4.84 19.50
N LYS A 50 3.56 4.13 18.75
CA LYS A 50 2.12 4.31 18.80
C LYS A 50 1.44 2.95 18.71
N THR A 51 1.17 2.37 19.87
CA THR A 51 0.74 0.98 19.99
C THR A 51 -0.64 0.69 19.41
N ASP A 52 -1.49 1.71 19.24
CA ASP A 52 -2.82 1.55 18.65
C ASP A 52 -2.87 1.82 17.14
N LEU A 53 -1.72 2.04 16.52
CA LEU A 53 -1.64 2.46 15.12
C LEU A 53 -2.38 1.52 14.17
N PHE A 54 -2.26 0.20 14.38
CA PHE A 54 -2.90 -0.80 13.53
C PHE A 54 -4.01 -1.57 14.21
N THR A 55 -4.19 -1.42 15.53
CA THR A 55 -5.25 -2.09 16.27
C THR A 55 -6.56 -1.31 16.31
N ASP A 56 -6.48 0.00 16.17
CA ASP A 56 -7.65 0.88 16.13
C ASP A 56 -8.19 0.94 14.70
N LYS A 57 -9.36 0.36 14.48
CA LYS A 57 -9.98 0.30 13.15
C LYS A 57 -10.30 1.67 12.56
N LYS A 58 -10.31 2.73 13.37
CA LYS A 58 -10.63 4.09 12.94
C LYS A 58 -9.40 4.91 12.57
N LYS A 59 -8.20 4.44 12.89
CA LYS A 59 -6.96 5.16 12.56
C LYS A 59 -6.76 5.26 11.05
N ARG A 60 -6.59 6.48 10.58
CA ARG A 60 -6.31 6.75 9.17
C ARG A 60 -4.81 6.94 8.97
N LEU A 61 -4.30 6.38 7.90
CA LEU A 61 -2.90 6.48 7.53
C LEU A 61 -2.78 6.98 6.10
N LEU A 62 -1.89 7.94 5.90
CA LEU A 62 -1.62 8.52 4.59
C LEU A 62 -0.15 8.36 4.26
N ASP A 63 0.13 7.87 3.07
CA ASP A 63 1.46 7.93 2.47
C ASP A 63 1.39 8.94 1.33
N ASN A 64 2.03 10.09 1.49
CA ASN A 64 1.97 11.17 0.52
C ASN A 64 2.94 11.02 -0.64
N ALA A 65 3.66 9.90 -0.69
CA ALA A 65 4.54 9.55 -1.80
C ALA A 65 4.52 8.02 -1.93
N CYS A 66 3.33 7.47 -2.19
CA CYS A 66 3.11 6.02 -2.01
C CYS A 66 3.74 5.14 -3.08
N GLY A 67 4.22 5.71 -4.18
CA GLY A 67 4.80 4.91 -5.26
C GLY A 67 3.81 3.89 -5.77
N ASP A 68 4.27 2.67 -5.96
CA ASP A 68 3.42 1.55 -6.37
C ASP A 68 2.88 0.73 -5.18
N GLY A 69 2.95 1.29 -3.97
CA GLY A 69 2.23 0.79 -2.82
C GLY A 69 2.99 -0.08 -1.84
N GLN A 70 4.31 0.04 -1.77
CA GLN A 70 5.10 -0.80 -0.86
C GLN A 70 4.72 -0.62 0.61
N PHE A 71 4.66 0.63 1.09
CA PHE A 71 4.24 0.89 2.46
C PHE A 71 2.75 0.59 2.65
N LEU A 72 1.92 1.02 1.71
CA LEU A 72 0.48 0.88 1.85
C LEU A 72 0.04 -0.58 1.91
N THR A 73 0.65 -1.47 1.12
CA THR A 73 0.30 -2.89 1.17
C THR A 73 0.63 -3.50 2.53
N GLU A 74 1.78 -3.19 3.09
CA GLU A 74 2.15 -3.71 4.41
C GLU A 74 1.31 -3.08 5.51
N ILE A 75 0.94 -1.81 5.38
CA ILE A 75 0.01 -1.14 6.31
C ILE A 75 -1.34 -1.85 6.33
N VAL A 76 -1.91 -2.13 5.15
CA VAL A 76 -3.19 -2.81 5.03
C VAL A 76 -3.13 -4.20 5.67
N ILE A 77 -2.06 -4.94 5.40
CA ILE A 77 -1.86 -6.26 6.01
C ILE A 77 -1.87 -6.15 7.54
N ARG A 78 -1.12 -5.21 8.10
CA ARG A 78 -1.05 -5.02 9.56
C ARG A 78 -2.40 -4.63 10.16
N LYS A 79 -3.15 -3.77 9.47
CA LYS A 79 -4.50 -3.41 9.93
C LYS A 79 -5.39 -4.64 10.01
N MET A 80 -5.36 -5.49 9.00
CA MET A 80 -6.16 -6.70 9.00
C MET A 80 -5.73 -7.67 10.10
N GLU A 81 -4.42 -7.84 10.27
CA GLU A 81 -3.88 -8.76 11.28
C GLU A 81 -4.11 -8.29 12.71
N ARG A 82 -3.84 -7.01 13.00
CA ARG A 82 -3.89 -6.49 14.36
C ARG A 82 -5.31 -6.16 14.82
N SER A 83 -6.14 -5.65 13.93
CA SER A 83 -7.51 -5.26 14.29
C SER A 83 -8.55 -6.32 13.92
N ASN A 84 -8.15 -7.34 13.18
CA ASN A 84 -9.03 -8.38 12.67
C ASN A 84 -10.21 -7.81 11.86
N CYS A 85 -9.93 -6.76 11.07
CA CYS A 85 -10.93 -6.15 10.21
C CYS A 85 -10.92 -6.74 8.80
N THR A 86 -11.94 -6.42 8.02
CA THR A 86 -12.01 -6.82 6.62
C THR A 86 -11.06 -5.99 5.75
N LEU A 87 -10.79 -6.48 4.55
CA LEU A 87 -9.98 -5.72 3.58
C LEU A 87 -10.64 -4.38 3.27
N GLU A 88 -11.95 -4.34 3.07
CA GLU A 88 -12.69 -3.13 2.78
C GLU A 88 -12.51 -2.09 3.90
N LYS A 89 -12.59 -2.54 5.14
CA LYS A 89 -12.40 -1.65 6.29
C LYS A 89 -10.96 -1.12 6.35
N ALA A 90 -9.98 -1.98 6.16
CA ALA A 90 -8.58 -1.59 6.18
C ALA A 90 -8.28 -0.57 5.07
N LEU A 91 -8.81 -0.79 3.86
CA LEU A 91 -8.63 0.13 2.75
C LEU A 91 -9.34 1.47 2.98
N SER A 92 -10.49 1.44 3.64
CA SER A 92 -11.28 2.66 3.88
C SER A 92 -10.56 3.70 4.73
N THR A 93 -9.56 3.29 5.49
CA THR A 93 -8.76 4.16 6.35
C THR A 93 -7.32 4.32 5.88
N THR A 94 -7.04 3.89 4.65
CA THR A 94 -5.69 3.94 4.06
C THR A 94 -5.72 4.87 2.85
N TYR A 95 -4.80 5.82 2.81
CA TYR A 95 -4.76 6.87 1.79
C TYR A 95 -3.37 6.96 1.18
N GLY A 96 -3.32 7.21 -0.12
CA GLY A 96 -2.06 7.39 -0.81
C GLY A 96 -2.13 8.49 -1.85
N VAL A 97 -1.04 9.22 -2.00
CA VAL A 97 -0.86 10.22 -3.05
C VAL A 97 0.43 9.90 -3.78
N GLU A 98 0.38 9.95 -5.09
CA GLU A 98 1.53 9.64 -5.93
C GLU A 98 1.48 10.51 -7.19
N LEU A 99 2.65 10.99 -7.59
CA LEU A 99 2.81 11.88 -8.75
C LEU A 99 2.60 11.16 -10.08
N MET A 100 3.08 9.92 -10.18
CA MET A 100 3.12 9.18 -11.44
C MET A 100 1.88 8.29 -11.62
N GLU A 101 1.12 8.49 -12.70
CA GLU A 101 -0.12 7.76 -12.95
C GLU A 101 0.07 6.24 -13.02
N ASP A 102 1.17 5.76 -13.59
CA ASP A 102 1.40 4.33 -13.70
C ASP A 102 1.67 3.69 -12.33
N ASN A 103 2.31 4.42 -11.42
CA ASN A 103 2.48 3.96 -10.04
C ASN A 103 1.14 3.92 -9.30
N VAL A 104 0.30 4.92 -9.49
CA VAL A 104 -1.06 4.94 -8.91
C VAL A 104 -1.84 3.71 -9.36
N LYS A 105 -1.79 3.40 -10.65
CA LYS A 105 -2.49 2.24 -11.21
C LYS A 105 -1.98 0.94 -10.58
N LEU A 106 -0.66 0.77 -10.51
CA LEU A 106 -0.06 -0.42 -9.90
C LEU A 106 -0.40 -0.54 -8.43
N CYS A 107 -0.38 0.58 -7.72
CA CYS A 107 -0.74 0.63 -6.31
C CYS A 107 -2.19 0.14 -6.09
N LYS A 108 -3.13 0.65 -6.89
CA LYS A 108 -4.53 0.23 -6.80
C LYS A 108 -4.69 -1.26 -7.12
N GLU A 109 -4.06 -1.74 -8.19
CA GLU A 109 -4.13 -3.15 -8.56
C GLU A 109 -3.64 -4.06 -7.45
N ARG A 110 -2.53 -3.69 -6.83
CA ARG A 110 -1.95 -4.44 -5.73
C ARG A 110 -2.86 -4.44 -4.50
N LEU A 111 -3.32 -3.25 -4.08
CA LEU A 111 -4.17 -3.12 -2.90
C LEU A 111 -5.53 -3.80 -3.08
N ALA A 112 -6.03 -3.88 -4.31
CA ALA A 112 -7.34 -4.47 -4.59
C ALA A 112 -7.41 -5.97 -4.32
N GLY A 113 -6.29 -6.66 -4.40
CA GLY A 113 -6.28 -8.11 -4.27
C GLY A 113 -6.65 -8.81 -5.58
N PRO A 114 -6.68 -10.16 -5.58
CA PRO A 114 -6.86 -10.93 -6.83
C PRO A 114 -8.28 -10.89 -7.40
N ASN A 115 -9.29 -10.69 -6.55
CA ASN A 115 -10.70 -10.72 -6.98
C ASN A 115 -11.46 -9.56 -6.31
N PRO A 116 -11.17 -8.31 -6.71
CA PRO A 116 -11.76 -7.18 -6.02
C PRO A 116 -13.25 -7.03 -6.29
N THR A 117 -13.99 -6.63 -5.25
CA THR A 117 -15.39 -6.24 -5.39
C THR A 117 -15.47 -4.81 -5.92
N GLN A 118 -16.65 -4.41 -6.39
CA GLN A 118 -16.85 -3.02 -6.80
C GLN A 118 -16.64 -2.06 -5.63
N GLU A 119 -17.03 -2.45 -4.43
CA GLU A 119 -16.79 -1.65 -3.22
C GLU A 119 -15.30 -1.38 -3.02
N ILE A 120 -14.46 -2.40 -3.17
CA ILE A 120 -13.00 -2.23 -3.05
C ILE A 120 -12.49 -1.27 -4.11
N LEU A 121 -12.93 -1.43 -5.35
CA LEU A 121 -12.49 -0.55 -6.44
C LEU A 121 -12.89 0.90 -6.20
N ASP A 122 -14.11 1.12 -5.69
CA ASP A 122 -14.60 2.46 -5.40
C ASP A 122 -13.80 3.12 -4.26
N ILE A 123 -13.49 2.36 -3.22
CA ILE A 123 -12.66 2.85 -2.11
C ILE A 123 -11.29 3.28 -2.63
N LEU A 124 -10.65 2.45 -3.45
CA LEU A 124 -9.33 2.74 -3.99
C LEU A 124 -9.33 3.96 -4.90
N ASP A 125 -10.35 4.10 -5.75
CA ASP A 125 -10.46 5.27 -6.61
C ASP A 125 -10.56 6.57 -5.83
N LYS A 126 -11.17 6.52 -4.66
CA LYS A 126 -11.32 7.67 -3.78
C LYS A 126 -10.06 7.95 -2.97
N ASN A 127 -9.41 6.90 -2.48
CA ASN A 127 -8.36 7.02 -1.47
C ASN A 127 -6.94 7.04 -2.03
N ILE A 128 -6.72 6.50 -3.23
CA ILE A 128 -5.39 6.48 -3.87
C ILE A 128 -5.47 7.39 -5.09
N VAL A 129 -4.78 8.50 -5.03
CA VAL A 129 -4.92 9.55 -6.04
C VAL A 129 -3.60 9.94 -6.67
N CYS A 130 -3.68 10.35 -7.93
CA CYS A 130 -2.57 10.91 -8.67
C CYS A 130 -2.60 12.43 -8.46
N HIS A 131 -1.60 12.95 -7.78
CA HIS A 131 -1.53 14.37 -7.50
C HIS A 131 -0.10 14.81 -7.26
N ASP A 132 0.17 16.05 -7.61
CA ASP A 132 1.47 16.66 -7.39
C ASP A 132 1.62 17.17 -5.96
#